data_8df4e45ddbf246bcdcedb91a17b6f643
#
_entry.id   8df4e45ddbf246bcdcedb91a17b6f643
#
_cell.length_a   1.000
_cell.length_b   1.000
_cell.length_c   1.000
_cell.angle_alpha   90.00
_cell.angle_beta   90.00
_cell.angle_gamma   90.00
#
_symmetry.space_group_name_H-M   'P 1'
#
loop_
_entity.id
_entity.type
_entity.pdbx_description
1 polymer ?
#
loop_
_entity_poly.entity_id
_entity_poly.type
_entity_poly.pdbx_seq_one_letter_code
_entity_poly.pdbx_strand_id
1 'polypeptide(L)'
;HALQQSFTRTKLSDYSAFRKMMDMRTNSSNNTVFADSQGNIAYFHGNFVPRRNPQFDFSKPVDGSDPATDWLGLHEVDELVTLLNPPNGWIQNCNSTPFTAAGEFSPKREDYPAYMAPDPQNFRALHAVRVLTGAHGLTLDKLIKLAYDPYLPGFEKLIPGLVEAYDRAGANRPDLAEPINVLRNWNLEVSADSVAMTLAHFYGVAYSDKVEGRADAYDLEKLDLINFLGTGTPDEERLQVFADTVAMLKADFGQWNTPWGEVN
;
A
#
# COMPACT_ATOMS: atom_id res chain seq x y z
N HIS A 1 26.61 -6.87 14.05
CA HIS A 1 25.88 -8.08 13.60
C HIS A 1 24.99 -7.81 12.38
N ALA A 2 24.22 -6.72 12.30
CA ALA A 2 23.35 -6.43 11.15
C ALA A 2 24.11 -6.35 9.82
N LEU A 3 25.24 -5.63 9.77
CA LEU A 3 26.11 -5.58 8.59
C LEU A 3 26.70 -6.97 8.25
N GLN A 4 27.03 -7.78 9.27
CA GLN A 4 27.52 -9.13 9.07
C GLN A 4 26.43 -9.99 8.42
N GLN A 5 25.18 -9.94 8.89
CA GLN A 5 24.07 -10.64 8.26
C GLN A 5 23.86 -10.19 6.81
N SER A 6 23.84 -8.88 6.56
CA SER A 6 23.69 -8.31 5.22
C SER A 6 24.82 -8.74 4.26
N PHE A 7 26.05 -8.82 4.75
CA PHE A 7 27.19 -9.30 3.95
C PHE A 7 27.13 -10.82 3.72
N THR A 8 26.78 -11.60 4.77
CA THR A 8 26.73 -13.07 4.69
C THR A 8 25.71 -13.53 3.67
N ARG A 9 24.50 -12.92 3.63
CA ARG A 9 23.43 -13.32 2.68
C ARG A 9 23.86 -13.28 1.23
N THR A 10 24.82 -12.43 0.86
CA THR A 10 25.34 -12.34 -0.52
C THR A 10 26.26 -13.50 -0.91
N LYS A 11 26.62 -14.37 0.02
CA LYS A 11 27.54 -15.51 -0.17
C LYS A 11 26.83 -16.86 -0.19
N LEU A 12 25.50 -16.86 -0.01
CA LEU A 12 24.72 -18.08 0.13
C LEU A 12 24.18 -18.51 -1.23
N SER A 13 24.11 -19.80 -1.46
CA SER A 13 23.77 -20.40 -2.76
C SER A 13 22.40 -21.06 -2.80
N ASP A 14 21.77 -21.30 -1.65
CA ASP A 14 20.53 -22.06 -1.54
C ASP A 14 19.67 -21.61 -0.34
N TYR A 15 18.41 -22.05 -0.35
CA TYR A 15 17.44 -21.71 0.69
C TYR A 15 17.86 -22.18 2.08
N SER A 16 18.43 -23.39 2.22
CA SER A 16 18.79 -23.95 3.53
C SER A 16 19.86 -23.11 4.22
N ALA A 17 20.91 -22.74 3.48
CA ALA A 17 21.97 -21.86 3.97
C ALA A 17 21.41 -20.45 4.29
N PHE A 18 20.52 -19.93 3.45
CA PHE A 18 19.88 -18.64 3.67
C PHE A 18 19.00 -18.66 4.94
N ARG A 19 18.14 -19.67 5.09
CA ARG A 19 17.30 -19.83 6.28
C ARG A 19 18.13 -19.89 7.56
N LYS A 20 19.24 -20.66 7.54
CA LYS A 20 20.17 -20.74 8.67
C LYS A 20 20.81 -19.39 9.00
N MET A 21 21.17 -18.60 7.99
CA MET A 21 21.73 -17.26 8.20
C MET A 21 20.68 -16.33 8.87
N MET A 22 19.39 -16.50 8.61
CA MET A 22 18.35 -15.71 9.26
C MET A 22 18.33 -15.88 10.79
N ASP A 23 18.87 -16.97 11.34
CA ASP A 23 19.03 -17.20 12.79
C ASP A 23 19.99 -16.21 13.47
N MET A 24 20.72 -15.39 12.71
CA MET A 24 21.45 -14.26 13.27
C MET A 24 20.53 -13.22 13.91
N ARG A 25 19.29 -13.13 13.48
CA ARG A 25 18.20 -12.29 14.03
C ARG A 25 18.63 -10.83 14.25
N THR A 26 19.12 -10.19 13.22
CA THR A 26 19.64 -8.81 13.31
C THR A 26 18.94 -7.83 12.38
N ASN A 27 17.93 -8.29 11.65
CA ASN A 27 17.15 -7.46 10.71
C ASN A 27 15.76 -7.18 11.28
N SER A 28 15.57 -5.98 11.81
CA SER A 28 14.33 -5.56 12.48
C SER A 28 13.29 -4.92 11.55
N SER A 29 13.69 -4.41 10.38
CA SER A 29 12.85 -3.49 9.61
C SER A 29 12.70 -3.82 8.13
N ASN A 30 13.50 -4.75 7.61
CA ASN A 30 13.45 -5.08 6.19
C ASN A 30 12.78 -6.42 5.95
N ASN A 31 11.73 -6.42 5.15
CA ASN A 31 11.20 -7.65 4.58
C ASN A 31 12.20 -8.20 3.56
N THR A 32 12.28 -9.52 3.47
CA THR A 32 13.17 -10.19 2.55
C THR A 32 12.39 -11.10 1.61
N VAL A 33 12.56 -10.91 0.31
CA VAL A 33 12.13 -11.83 -0.73
C VAL A 33 13.37 -12.57 -1.23
N PHE A 34 13.30 -13.89 -1.28
CA PHE A 34 14.38 -14.79 -1.68
C PHE A 34 13.98 -15.63 -2.89
N ALA A 35 14.92 -15.90 -3.77
CA ALA A 35 14.81 -16.91 -4.81
C ALA A 35 16.18 -17.57 -5.07
N ASP A 36 16.17 -18.84 -5.43
CA ASP A 36 17.40 -19.57 -5.80
C ASP A 36 17.28 -20.29 -7.16
N SER A 37 18.42 -20.82 -7.63
CA SER A 37 18.49 -21.55 -8.90
C SER A 37 17.81 -22.92 -8.86
N GLN A 38 17.37 -23.39 -7.69
CA GLN A 38 16.63 -24.63 -7.51
C GLN A 38 15.13 -24.43 -7.64
N GLY A 39 14.68 -23.16 -7.83
CA GLY A 39 13.29 -22.79 -7.97
C GLY A 39 12.60 -22.47 -6.64
N ASN A 40 13.33 -22.42 -5.53
CA ASN A 40 12.72 -21.98 -4.28
C ASN A 40 12.49 -20.48 -4.29
N ILE A 41 11.34 -20.08 -3.79
CA ILE A 41 10.99 -18.69 -3.47
C ILE A 41 10.55 -18.59 -2.01
N ALA A 42 10.96 -17.55 -1.30
CA ALA A 42 10.58 -17.38 0.10
C ALA A 42 10.38 -15.91 0.47
N TYR A 43 9.59 -15.70 1.51
CA TYR A 43 9.35 -14.41 2.15
C TYR A 43 9.65 -14.51 3.64
N PHE A 44 10.32 -13.49 4.18
CA PHE A 44 10.57 -13.32 5.60
C PHE A 44 10.19 -11.89 6.01
N HIS A 45 9.31 -11.79 6.99
CA HIS A 45 8.89 -10.50 7.55
C HIS A 45 9.82 -10.09 8.70
N GLY A 46 11.00 -9.59 8.36
CA GLY A 46 12.08 -9.35 9.33
C GLY A 46 12.67 -10.64 9.91
N ASN A 47 13.55 -10.51 10.90
CA ASN A 47 14.03 -11.64 11.72
C ASN A 47 14.50 -11.21 13.12
N PHE A 48 14.27 -9.95 13.49
CA PHE A 48 14.50 -9.43 14.84
C PHE A 48 13.18 -8.94 15.41
N VAL A 49 12.42 -9.83 16.02
CA VAL A 49 11.11 -9.52 16.61
C VAL A 49 11.14 -9.88 18.09
N PRO A 50 11.01 -8.89 18.99
CA PRO A 50 10.92 -9.14 20.43
C PRO A 50 9.65 -9.93 20.78
N ARG A 51 9.80 -10.91 21.68
CA ARG A 51 8.64 -11.50 22.38
C ARG A 51 8.08 -10.49 23.34
N ARG A 52 6.79 -10.31 23.31
CA ARG A 52 6.08 -9.36 24.17
C ARG A 52 5.01 -10.08 24.98
N ASN A 53 4.70 -9.53 26.14
CA ASN A 53 3.63 -10.00 26.99
C ASN A 53 2.27 -9.73 26.31
N PRO A 54 1.46 -10.76 25.97
CA PRO A 54 0.22 -10.60 25.21
C PRO A 54 -0.92 -9.93 26.00
N GLN A 55 -0.71 -9.65 27.29
CA GLN A 55 -1.67 -8.90 28.11
C GLN A 55 -1.72 -7.42 27.78
N PHE A 56 -0.68 -6.90 27.11
CA PHE A 56 -0.60 -5.49 26.75
C PHE A 56 -0.85 -5.29 25.24
N ASP A 57 -1.51 -4.21 24.92
CA ASP A 57 -1.68 -3.74 23.54
C ASP A 57 -0.50 -2.85 23.14
N PHE A 58 0.51 -3.47 22.49
CA PHE A 58 1.71 -2.76 22.03
C PHE A 58 1.50 -1.97 20.73
N SER A 59 0.29 -1.86 20.22
CA SER A 59 -0.07 -0.89 19.19
C SER A 59 -0.24 0.53 19.78
N LYS A 60 -0.28 0.63 21.12
CA LYS A 60 -0.44 1.85 21.90
C LYS A 60 0.75 2.05 22.85
N PRO A 61 0.96 3.26 23.34
CA PRO A 61 1.92 3.48 24.42
C PRO A 61 1.59 2.62 25.64
N VAL A 62 2.62 1.99 26.22
CA VAL A 62 2.52 1.21 27.47
C VAL A 62 3.39 1.85 28.56
N ASP A 63 3.11 1.56 29.82
CA ASP A 63 3.89 2.04 30.95
C ASP A 63 5.27 1.35 30.96
N GLY A 64 6.31 2.05 30.51
CA GLY A 64 7.69 1.55 30.48
C GLY A 64 8.34 1.43 31.85
N SER A 65 7.70 1.84 32.95
CA SER A 65 8.16 1.57 34.32
C SER A 65 7.69 0.23 34.87
N ASP A 66 6.73 -0.44 34.21
CA ASP A 66 6.28 -1.77 34.56
C ASP A 66 7.17 -2.83 33.90
N PRO A 67 7.94 -3.63 34.68
CA PRO A 67 8.77 -4.70 34.13
C PRO A 67 8.00 -5.75 33.29
N ALA A 68 6.68 -5.85 33.46
CA ALA A 68 5.85 -6.75 32.66
C ALA A 68 5.73 -6.30 31.19
N THR A 69 6.13 -5.07 30.84
CA THR A 69 6.19 -4.56 29.48
C THR A 69 7.53 -4.77 28.80
N ASP A 70 8.54 -5.27 29.51
CA ASP A 70 9.86 -5.59 28.97
C ASP A 70 9.80 -6.71 27.92
N TRP A 71 10.83 -6.79 27.12
CA TRP A 71 11.01 -7.88 26.16
C TRP A 71 11.27 -9.21 26.85
N LEU A 72 10.59 -10.25 26.45
CA LEU A 72 10.77 -11.61 26.92
C LEU A 72 11.75 -12.42 26.06
N GLY A 73 12.73 -11.77 25.47
CA GLY A 73 13.67 -12.31 24.49
C GLY A 73 13.24 -12.05 23.05
N LEU A 74 13.76 -12.82 22.10
CA LEU A 74 13.43 -12.74 20.68
C LEU A 74 12.67 -13.99 20.24
N HIS A 75 11.81 -13.82 19.25
CA HIS A 75 11.22 -14.95 18.54
C HIS A 75 12.27 -15.72 17.74
N GLU A 76 12.12 -17.03 17.67
CA GLU A 76 12.87 -17.85 16.72
C GLU A 76 12.36 -17.60 15.29
N VAL A 77 13.19 -17.77 14.27
CA VAL A 77 12.80 -17.44 12.89
C VAL A 77 11.61 -18.26 12.40
N ASP A 78 11.44 -19.49 12.89
CA ASP A 78 10.30 -20.36 12.55
C ASP A 78 8.98 -19.93 13.19
N GLU A 79 9.03 -19.02 14.16
CA GLU A 79 7.84 -18.43 14.79
C GLU A 79 7.42 -17.11 14.10
N LEU A 80 8.27 -16.59 13.23
CA LEU A 80 8.02 -15.34 12.51
C LEU A 80 7.15 -15.57 11.26
N VAL A 81 6.57 -14.49 10.78
CA VAL A 81 5.80 -14.54 9.54
C VAL A 81 6.75 -14.84 8.37
N THR A 82 6.70 -16.07 7.91
CA THR A 82 7.51 -16.57 6.80
C THR A 82 6.65 -17.34 5.81
N LEU A 83 7.10 -17.44 4.56
CA LEU A 83 6.43 -18.20 3.52
C LEU A 83 7.49 -18.85 2.62
N LEU A 84 7.31 -20.12 2.30
CA LEU A 84 8.17 -20.88 1.41
C LEU A 84 7.34 -21.55 0.33
N ASN A 85 7.72 -21.36 -0.94
CA ASN A 85 7.18 -22.04 -2.10
C ASN A 85 5.63 -22.08 -2.14
N PRO A 86 4.94 -20.91 -2.09
CA PRO A 86 3.49 -20.91 -2.17
C PRO A 86 3.03 -21.52 -3.51
N PRO A 87 1.89 -22.26 -3.52
CA PRO A 87 1.42 -23.00 -4.71
C PRO A 87 1.18 -22.13 -5.95
N ASN A 88 0.87 -20.84 -5.77
CA ASN A 88 0.70 -19.89 -6.88
C ASN A 88 2.00 -19.49 -7.58
N GLY A 89 3.17 -19.85 -7.02
CA GLY A 89 4.48 -19.63 -7.64
C GLY A 89 4.97 -18.18 -7.65
N TRP A 90 4.36 -17.28 -6.88
CA TRP A 90 4.81 -15.90 -6.76
C TRP A 90 4.70 -15.35 -5.33
N ILE A 91 5.50 -14.35 -5.04
CA ILE A 91 5.51 -13.59 -3.77
C ILE A 91 5.68 -12.11 -4.12
N GLN A 92 4.96 -11.25 -3.43
CA GLN A 92 5.11 -9.79 -3.51
C GLN A 92 5.41 -9.18 -2.14
N ASN A 93 6.08 -8.04 -2.14
CA ASN A 93 6.16 -7.13 -1.01
C ASN A 93 6.22 -5.68 -1.49
N CYS A 94 5.21 -4.91 -1.13
CA CYS A 94 5.10 -3.48 -1.39
C CYS A 94 5.09 -2.67 -0.09
N ASN A 95 5.87 -3.07 0.92
CA ASN A 95 5.84 -2.51 2.28
C ASN A 95 4.43 -2.56 2.89
N SER A 96 3.75 -3.66 2.70
CA SER A 96 2.39 -3.92 3.16
C SER A 96 2.37 -5.13 4.08
N THR A 97 1.20 -5.40 4.63
CA THR A 97 0.97 -6.59 5.44
C THR A 97 1.47 -7.86 4.76
N PRO A 98 2.16 -8.77 5.48
CA PRO A 98 2.60 -10.05 4.93
C PRO A 98 1.44 -11.02 4.65
N PHE A 99 0.26 -10.73 5.18
CA PHE A 99 -0.95 -11.56 5.04
C PHE A 99 -1.59 -11.48 3.66
N THR A 100 -0.96 -10.79 2.72
CA THR A 100 -1.29 -10.75 1.29
C THR A 100 -0.07 -10.97 0.39
N ALA A 101 1.05 -11.46 0.96
CA ALA A 101 2.31 -11.62 0.22
C ALA A 101 2.23 -12.62 -0.94
N ALA A 102 1.29 -13.57 -0.91
CA ALA A 102 1.05 -14.58 -1.95
C ALA A 102 -0.45 -14.81 -2.23
N GLY A 103 -1.26 -13.73 -2.18
CA GLY A 103 -2.72 -13.83 -2.37
C GLY A 103 -3.37 -14.77 -1.36
N GLU A 104 -4.17 -15.71 -1.83
CA GLU A 104 -4.87 -16.71 -0.98
C GLU A 104 -3.92 -17.68 -0.25
N PHE A 105 -2.69 -17.82 -0.71
CA PHE A 105 -1.66 -18.68 -0.10
C PHE A 105 -0.76 -17.94 0.88
N SER A 106 -1.13 -16.73 1.25
CA SER A 106 -0.41 -15.94 2.26
C SER A 106 -0.54 -16.55 3.65
N PRO A 107 0.42 -16.27 4.57
CA PRO A 107 0.24 -16.54 5.99
C PRO A 107 -1.06 -15.91 6.51
N LYS A 108 -1.64 -16.47 7.57
CA LYS A 108 -2.89 -15.96 8.13
C LYS A 108 -2.63 -15.12 9.37
N ARG A 109 -3.33 -13.99 9.51
CA ARG A 109 -3.18 -13.07 10.63
C ARG A 109 -3.40 -13.75 12.00
N GLU A 110 -4.38 -14.64 12.08
CA GLU A 110 -4.78 -15.36 13.28
C GLU A 110 -3.72 -16.33 13.83
N ASP A 111 -2.74 -16.73 13.01
CA ASP A 111 -1.66 -17.65 13.42
C ASP A 111 -0.54 -16.94 14.21
N TYR A 112 -0.58 -15.60 14.32
CA TYR A 112 0.50 -14.79 14.90
C TYR A 112 0.00 -13.84 15.97
N PRO A 113 0.84 -13.50 16.98
CA PRO A 113 0.50 -12.49 17.97
C PRO A 113 0.14 -11.13 17.34
N ALA A 114 -0.78 -10.39 17.94
CA ALA A 114 -1.27 -9.12 17.42
C ALA A 114 -0.15 -8.08 17.19
N TYR A 115 0.90 -8.09 18.01
CA TYR A 115 2.05 -7.19 17.87
C TYR A 115 3.04 -7.57 16.76
N MET A 116 2.89 -8.76 16.16
CA MET A 116 3.78 -9.23 15.08
C MET A 116 3.22 -8.79 13.73
N ALA A 117 4.06 -8.16 12.92
CA ALA A 117 3.71 -7.68 11.58
C ALA A 117 2.44 -6.79 11.57
N PRO A 118 2.47 -5.64 12.24
CA PRO A 118 1.34 -4.72 12.32
C PRO A 118 1.12 -3.91 11.04
N ASP A 119 1.94 -4.12 10.01
CA ASP A 119 1.93 -3.36 8.77
C ASP A 119 0.55 -3.42 8.10
N PRO A 120 -0.05 -2.25 7.75
CA PRO A 120 -1.35 -2.20 7.11
C PRO A 120 -1.28 -2.60 5.63
N GLN A 121 -2.43 -2.82 5.03
CA GLN A 121 -2.56 -2.98 3.59
C GLN A 121 -2.40 -1.63 2.87
N ASN A 122 -1.95 -1.66 1.62
CA ASN A 122 -1.85 -0.46 0.79
C ASN A 122 -2.20 -0.74 -0.68
N PHE A 123 -2.47 0.33 -1.44
CA PHE A 123 -2.91 0.23 -2.83
C PHE A 123 -1.88 -0.42 -3.76
N ARG A 124 -0.58 -0.24 -3.50
CA ARG A 124 0.48 -0.88 -4.30
C ARG A 124 0.42 -2.40 -4.18
N ALA A 125 0.24 -2.91 -2.95
CA ALA A 125 0.15 -4.34 -2.71
C ALA A 125 -1.16 -4.93 -3.25
N LEU A 126 -2.29 -4.23 -3.12
CA LEU A 126 -3.56 -4.65 -3.74
C LEU A 126 -3.40 -4.80 -5.25
N HIS A 127 -2.73 -3.84 -5.89
CA HIS A 127 -2.47 -3.89 -7.32
C HIS A 127 -1.49 -5.02 -7.69
N ALA A 128 -0.39 -5.16 -6.95
CA ALA A 128 0.57 -6.25 -7.16
C ALA A 128 -0.09 -7.63 -7.07
N VAL A 129 -0.95 -7.86 -6.08
CA VAL A 129 -1.72 -9.10 -5.97
C VAL A 129 -2.65 -9.28 -7.18
N ARG A 130 -3.36 -8.23 -7.60
CA ARG A 130 -4.27 -8.27 -8.76
C ARG A 130 -3.54 -8.69 -10.04
N VAL A 131 -2.42 -8.04 -10.37
CA VAL A 131 -1.69 -8.34 -11.62
C VAL A 131 -0.98 -9.69 -11.57
N LEU A 132 -0.45 -10.08 -10.40
CA LEU A 132 0.23 -11.37 -10.25
C LEU A 132 -0.75 -12.55 -10.24
N THR A 133 -1.94 -12.41 -9.67
CA THR A 133 -2.97 -13.46 -9.69
C THR A 133 -3.39 -13.82 -11.13
N GLY A 134 -3.42 -12.83 -12.02
CA GLY A 134 -3.74 -13.06 -13.45
C GLY A 134 -2.53 -13.49 -14.30
N ALA A 135 -1.32 -13.50 -13.75
CA ALA A 135 -0.10 -13.68 -14.53
C ALA A 135 0.30 -15.14 -14.69
N HIS A 136 0.50 -15.58 -15.95
CA HIS A 136 0.95 -16.93 -16.28
C HIS A 136 2.00 -16.90 -17.39
N GLY A 137 2.94 -17.88 -17.38
CA GLY A 137 3.96 -18.01 -18.41
C GLY A 137 4.81 -16.75 -18.55
N LEU A 138 5.26 -16.20 -17.44
CA LEU A 138 6.05 -14.97 -17.40
C LEU A 138 7.42 -15.20 -18.04
N THR A 139 7.77 -14.32 -18.98
CA THR A 139 9.13 -14.04 -19.40
C THR A 139 9.65 -12.82 -18.65
N LEU A 140 10.94 -12.54 -18.74
CA LEU A 140 11.52 -11.34 -18.13
C LEU A 140 10.83 -10.06 -18.63
N ASP A 141 10.58 -9.94 -19.95
CA ASP A 141 9.91 -8.77 -20.53
C ASP A 141 8.46 -8.62 -20.05
N LYS A 142 7.73 -9.74 -19.92
CA LYS A 142 6.37 -9.72 -19.36
C LYS A 142 6.37 -9.30 -17.91
N LEU A 143 7.34 -9.77 -17.10
CA LEU A 143 7.45 -9.38 -15.69
C LEU A 143 7.79 -7.90 -15.56
N ILE A 144 8.70 -7.38 -16.38
CA ILE A 144 9.02 -5.94 -16.41
C ILE A 144 7.76 -5.15 -16.76
N LYS A 145 7.00 -5.55 -17.76
CA LYS A 145 5.74 -4.88 -18.14
C LYS A 145 4.72 -4.87 -17.00
N LEU A 146 4.58 -5.97 -16.26
CA LEU A 146 3.70 -6.03 -15.08
C LEU A 146 4.18 -5.11 -13.95
N ALA A 147 5.49 -5.00 -13.75
CA ALA A 147 6.06 -4.12 -12.72
C ALA A 147 5.82 -2.63 -13.00
N TYR A 148 5.57 -2.27 -14.24
CA TYR A 148 5.24 -0.91 -14.68
C TYR A 148 3.79 -0.76 -15.15
N ASP A 149 2.89 -1.59 -14.64
CA ASP A 149 1.47 -1.44 -14.91
C ASP A 149 0.97 -0.09 -14.40
N PRO A 150 0.36 0.74 -15.27
CA PRO A 150 0.04 2.14 -14.94
C PRO A 150 -1.23 2.33 -14.13
N TYR A 151 -1.96 1.27 -13.83
CA TYR A 151 -3.26 1.36 -13.17
C TYR A 151 -3.16 1.82 -11.70
N LEU A 152 -4.08 2.68 -11.29
CA LEU A 152 -4.08 3.38 -9.99
C LEU A 152 -5.30 3.00 -9.13
N PRO A 153 -5.27 1.90 -8.37
CA PRO A 153 -6.41 1.42 -7.60
C PRO A 153 -6.87 2.40 -6.50
N GLY A 154 -6.01 3.33 -6.07
CA GLY A 154 -6.38 4.37 -5.11
C GLY A 154 -7.52 5.28 -5.58
N PHE A 155 -7.78 5.34 -6.87
CA PHE A 155 -8.85 6.17 -7.44
C PHE A 155 -10.16 5.43 -7.72
N GLU A 156 -10.21 4.10 -7.52
CA GLU A 156 -11.40 3.26 -7.80
C GLU A 156 -12.66 3.65 -7.01
N LYS A 157 -12.48 4.28 -5.84
CA LYS A 157 -13.59 4.77 -5.02
C LYS A 157 -13.68 6.30 -5.05
N LEU A 158 -12.53 6.95 -5.03
CA LEU A 158 -12.45 8.40 -4.96
C LEU A 158 -13.09 9.08 -6.18
N ILE A 159 -12.75 8.64 -7.38
CA ILE A 159 -13.23 9.26 -8.62
C ILE A 159 -14.69 8.90 -8.94
N PRO A 160 -15.12 7.64 -8.93
CA PRO A 160 -16.54 7.34 -9.06
C PRO A 160 -17.42 8.05 -8.04
N GLY A 161 -16.98 8.11 -6.76
CA GLY A 161 -17.73 8.82 -5.72
C GLY A 161 -17.90 10.33 -5.99
N LEU A 162 -16.89 10.99 -6.56
CA LEU A 162 -16.98 12.38 -6.99
C LEU A 162 -17.94 12.54 -8.20
N VAL A 163 -17.82 11.66 -9.20
CA VAL A 163 -18.68 11.67 -10.39
C VAL A 163 -20.15 11.45 -10.02
N GLU A 164 -20.43 10.50 -9.14
CA GLU A 164 -21.77 10.24 -8.62
C GLU A 164 -22.30 11.42 -7.79
N ALA A 165 -21.46 12.09 -7.00
CA ALA A 165 -21.83 13.30 -6.28
C ALA A 165 -22.27 14.41 -7.26
N TYR A 166 -21.56 14.58 -8.37
CA TYR A 166 -21.92 15.53 -9.41
C TYR A 166 -23.25 15.15 -10.08
N ASP A 167 -23.49 13.88 -10.37
CA ASP A 167 -24.75 13.42 -10.99
C ASP A 167 -25.97 13.67 -10.07
N ARG A 168 -25.78 13.61 -8.75
CA ARG A 168 -26.84 13.87 -7.77
C ARG A 168 -27.06 15.36 -7.45
N ALA A 169 -25.99 16.12 -7.30
CA ALA A 169 -26.01 17.47 -6.73
C ALA A 169 -25.38 18.55 -7.62
N GLY A 170 -24.75 18.18 -8.76
CA GLY A 170 -23.99 19.11 -9.61
C GLY A 170 -24.81 20.01 -10.52
N ALA A 171 -26.16 19.98 -10.50
CA ALA A 171 -27.01 20.76 -11.40
C ALA A 171 -26.71 22.27 -11.34
N ASN A 172 -26.29 22.80 -10.21
CA ASN A 172 -25.92 24.20 -10.00
C ASN A 172 -24.42 24.49 -10.19
N ARG A 173 -23.65 23.52 -10.67
CA ARG A 173 -22.21 23.58 -10.86
C ARG A 173 -21.81 23.30 -12.31
N PRO A 174 -22.32 24.11 -13.28
CA PRO A 174 -21.96 23.93 -14.69
C PRO A 174 -20.46 24.15 -14.97
N ASP A 175 -19.78 24.87 -14.09
CA ASP A 175 -18.33 25.10 -14.08
C ASP A 175 -17.49 23.80 -13.92
N LEU A 176 -18.07 22.77 -13.35
CA LEU A 176 -17.43 21.47 -13.14
C LEU A 176 -17.77 20.44 -14.23
N ALA A 177 -18.67 20.73 -15.15
CA ALA A 177 -19.15 19.76 -16.15
C ALA A 177 -18.01 19.16 -17.00
N GLU A 178 -17.13 20.00 -17.54
CA GLU A 178 -16.01 19.55 -18.36
C GLU A 178 -14.96 18.77 -17.52
N PRO A 179 -14.46 19.28 -16.38
CA PRO A 179 -13.52 18.53 -15.53
C PRO A 179 -14.07 17.18 -15.06
N ILE A 180 -15.33 17.10 -14.66
CA ILE A 180 -16.01 15.86 -14.28
C ILE A 180 -16.12 14.89 -15.46
N ASN A 181 -16.42 15.39 -16.66
CA ASN A 181 -16.47 14.53 -17.85
C ASN A 181 -15.12 13.92 -18.20
N VAL A 182 -14.01 14.65 -17.98
CA VAL A 182 -12.66 14.12 -18.12
C VAL A 182 -12.42 12.97 -17.14
N LEU A 183 -12.78 13.13 -15.86
CA LEU A 183 -12.64 12.09 -14.86
C LEU A 183 -13.57 10.89 -15.11
N ARG A 184 -14.80 11.13 -15.58
CA ARG A 184 -15.78 10.08 -15.91
C ARG A 184 -15.27 9.10 -16.98
N ASN A 185 -14.51 9.61 -17.94
CA ASN A 185 -13.96 8.84 -19.06
C ASN A 185 -12.53 8.32 -18.82
N TRP A 186 -12.00 8.52 -17.62
CA TRP A 186 -10.64 8.09 -17.28
C TRP A 186 -10.58 6.60 -16.97
N ASN A 187 -9.59 5.92 -17.54
CA ASN A 187 -9.33 4.48 -17.31
C ASN A 187 -8.56 4.20 -16.01
N LEU A 188 -8.35 5.21 -15.16
CA LEU A 188 -7.56 5.14 -13.92
C LEU A 188 -6.08 4.78 -14.14
N GLU A 189 -5.53 5.06 -15.30
CA GLU A 189 -4.12 4.85 -15.60
C GLU A 189 -3.34 6.18 -15.57
N VAL A 190 -2.10 6.11 -15.07
CA VAL A 190 -1.17 7.25 -15.18
C VAL A 190 -0.53 7.27 -16.55
N SER A 191 -0.50 8.46 -17.17
CA SER A 191 0.32 8.74 -18.35
C SER A 191 0.72 10.22 -18.36
N ALA A 192 1.79 10.56 -19.07
CA ALA A 192 2.25 11.94 -19.20
C ALA A 192 1.16 12.85 -19.81
N ASP A 193 0.37 12.33 -20.74
CA ASP A 193 -0.67 13.10 -21.44
C ASP A 193 -2.00 13.16 -20.67
N SER A 194 -2.09 12.52 -19.49
CA SER A 194 -3.35 12.40 -18.75
C SER A 194 -3.71 13.68 -17.99
N VAL A 195 -4.69 14.41 -18.47
CA VAL A 195 -5.35 15.50 -17.72
C VAL A 195 -6.13 14.96 -16.53
N ALA A 196 -6.77 13.79 -16.68
CA ALA A 196 -7.53 13.15 -15.61
C ALA A 196 -6.63 12.81 -14.41
N MET A 197 -5.39 12.35 -14.65
CA MET A 197 -4.41 12.11 -13.58
C MET A 197 -4.09 13.38 -12.81
N THR A 198 -3.89 14.51 -13.49
CA THR A 198 -3.65 15.81 -12.84
C THR A 198 -4.81 16.18 -11.93
N LEU A 199 -6.04 16.18 -12.46
CA LEU A 199 -7.26 16.48 -11.68
C LEU A 199 -7.40 15.57 -10.48
N ALA A 200 -7.25 14.25 -10.68
CA ALA A 200 -7.42 13.24 -9.63
C ALA A 200 -6.37 13.35 -8.53
N HIS A 201 -5.12 13.58 -8.90
CA HIS A 201 -4.01 13.74 -7.96
C HIS A 201 -4.25 14.93 -7.03
N PHE A 202 -4.44 16.11 -7.59
CA PHE A 202 -4.63 17.32 -6.79
C PHE A 202 -5.93 17.30 -5.99
N TYR A 203 -7.01 16.73 -6.52
CA TYR A 203 -8.24 16.49 -5.77
C TYR A 203 -7.99 15.58 -4.58
N GLY A 204 -7.31 14.45 -4.78
CA GLY A 204 -7.04 13.49 -3.70
C GLY A 204 -6.15 14.08 -2.61
N VAL A 205 -5.11 14.85 -2.96
CA VAL A 205 -4.25 15.56 -2.00
C VAL A 205 -5.05 16.60 -1.23
N ALA A 206 -5.72 17.52 -1.92
CA ALA A 206 -6.48 18.59 -1.29
C ALA A 206 -7.59 18.04 -0.36
N TYR A 207 -8.19 16.91 -0.75
CA TYR A 207 -9.23 16.31 0.09
C TYR A 207 -8.66 15.60 1.31
N SER A 208 -7.55 14.90 1.17
CA SER A 208 -6.85 14.27 2.31
C SER A 208 -6.40 15.33 3.33
N ASP A 209 -5.80 16.43 2.85
CA ASP A 209 -5.36 17.54 3.70
C ASP A 209 -6.54 18.22 4.43
N LYS A 210 -7.67 18.38 3.74
CA LYS A 210 -8.88 18.99 4.33
C LYS A 210 -9.46 18.18 5.48
N VAL A 211 -9.36 16.86 5.44
CA VAL A 211 -9.92 15.98 6.48
C VAL A 211 -8.89 15.58 7.54
N GLU A 212 -7.64 15.98 7.39
CA GLU A 212 -6.59 15.73 8.38
C GLU A 212 -6.99 16.30 9.74
N GLY A 213 -6.96 15.45 10.79
CA GLY A 213 -7.36 15.83 12.16
C GLY A 213 -8.86 15.86 12.43
N ARG A 214 -9.72 15.58 11.46
CA ARG A 214 -11.16 15.45 11.71
C ARG A 214 -11.46 14.18 12.52
N ALA A 215 -12.41 14.28 13.43
CA ALA A 215 -12.77 13.19 14.34
C ALA A 215 -13.30 11.94 13.61
N ASP A 216 -13.97 12.12 12.48
CA ASP A 216 -14.53 11.03 11.65
C ASP A 216 -13.50 10.36 10.72
N ALA A 217 -12.29 10.91 10.63
CA ALA A 217 -11.21 10.40 9.80
C ALA A 217 -9.89 10.17 10.58
N TYR A 218 -9.83 10.52 11.87
CA TYR A 218 -8.60 10.58 12.65
C TYR A 218 -7.84 9.25 12.75
N ASP A 219 -8.55 8.13 12.88
CA ASP A 219 -7.96 6.79 13.04
C ASP A 219 -7.97 5.97 11.74
N LEU A 220 -8.30 6.58 10.61
CA LEU A 220 -8.37 5.86 9.35
C LEU A 220 -6.97 5.63 8.76
N GLU A 221 -6.64 4.38 8.48
CA GLU A 221 -5.49 4.04 7.66
C GLU A 221 -5.67 4.57 6.23
N LYS A 222 -4.58 4.82 5.53
CA LYS A 222 -4.60 5.49 4.21
C LYS A 222 -5.58 4.88 3.21
N LEU A 223 -5.74 3.57 3.20
CA LEU A 223 -6.68 2.87 2.32
C LEU A 223 -8.13 3.18 2.69
N ASP A 224 -8.46 3.11 3.99
CA ASP A 224 -9.79 3.39 4.49
C ASP A 224 -10.12 4.88 4.38
N LEU A 225 -9.15 5.75 4.57
CA LEU A 225 -9.30 7.19 4.35
C LEU A 225 -9.74 7.48 2.91
N ILE A 226 -9.04 6.96 1.91
CA ILE A 226 -9.39 7.19 0.51
C ILE A 226 -10.78 6.60 0.16
N ASN A 227 -11.12 5.43 0.71
CA ASN A 227 -12.46 4.87 0.56
C ASN A 227 -13.52 5.77 1.20
N PHE A 228 -13.26 6.29 2.40
CA PHE A 228 -14.13 7.24 3.09
C PHE A 228 -14.34 8.54 2.30
N LEU A 229 -13.27 9.12 1.75
CA LEU A 229 -13.38 10.31 0.89
C LEU A 229 -14.26 10.07 -0.35
N GLY A 230 -14.19 8.86 -0.90
CA GLY A 230 -15.01 8.48 -2.07
C GLY A 230 -16.49 8.25 -1.75
N THR A 231 -16.83 7.71 -0.56
CA THR A 231 -18.16 7.18 -0.29
C THR A 231 -18.81 7.65 1.01
N GLY A 232 -18.02 8.04 2.01
CA GLY A 232 -18.47 8.36 3.38
C GLY A 232 -18.73 9.85 3.64
N THR A 233 -18.32 10.74 2.73
CA THR A 233 -18.43 12.19 2.90
C THR A 233 -19.67 12.74 2.15
N PRO A 234 -20.19 13.95 2.51
CA PRO A 234 -21.30 14.59 1.78
C PRO A 234 -20.96 14.94 0.32
N ASP A 235 -21.95 14.83 -0.58
CA ASP A 235 -21.77 15.19 -2.00
C ASP A 235 -21.31 16.64 -2.19
N GLU A 236 -21.90 17.59 -1.44
CA GLU A 236 -21.53 19.00 -1.51
C GLU A 236 -20.06 19.24 -1.11
N GLU A 237 -19.56 18.50 -0.12
CA GLU A 237 -18.17 18.61 0.30
C GLU A 237 -17.22 18.13 -0.82
N ARG A 238 -17.52 17.00 -1.47
CA ARG A 238 -16.75 16.48 -2.60
C ARG A 238 -16.69 17.48 -3.74
N LEU A 239 -17.85 18.03 -4.11
CA LEU A 239 -17.98 19.03 -5.19
C LEU A 239 -17.24 20.33 -4.85
N GLN A 240 -17.31 20.79 -3.61
CA GLN A 240 -16.59 22.01 -3.21
C GLN A 240 -15.08 21.82 -3.24
N VAL A 241 -14.55 20.71 -2.69
CA VAL A 241 -13.09 20.42 -2.75
C VAL A 241 -12.65 20.30 -4.20
N PHE A 242 -13.42 19.66 -5.07
CA PHE A 242 -13.08 19.55 -6.48
C PHE A 242 -13.11 20.91 -7.20
N ALA A 243 -14.05 21.77 -6.87
CA ALA A 243 -14.11 23.13 -7.41
C ALA A 243 -12.89 23.97 -7.00
N ASP A 244 -12.51 23.88 -5.73
CA ASP A 244 -11.33 24.55 -5.19
C ASP A 244 -10.05 24.02 -5.89
N THR A 245 -9.97 22.72 -6.15
CA THR A 245 -8.90 22.08 -6.92
C THR A 245 -8.84 22.62 -8.35
N VAL A 246 -9.95 22.67 -9.06
CA VAL A 246 -10.01 23.23 -10.43
C VAL A 246 -9.59 24.70 -10.46
N ALA A 247 -10.00 25.48 -9.45
CA ALA A 247 -9.61 26.89 -9.33
C ALA A 247 -8.11 27.04 -9.05
N MET A 248 -7.56 26.22 -8.17
CA MET A 248 -6.13 26.17 -7.85
C MET A 248 -5.30 25.84 -9.10
N LEU A 249 -5.68 24.78 -9.86
CA LEU A 249 -4.98 24.42 -11.09
C LEU A 249 -4.96 25.56 -12.12
N LYS A 250 -6.07 26.29 -12.26
CA LYS A 250 -6.11 27.50 -13.12
C LYS A 250 -5.16 28.60 -12.65
N ALA A 251 -5.06 28.79 -11.34
CA ALA A 251 -4.19 29.82 -10.77
C ALA A 251 -2.71 29.46 -10.91
N ASP A 252 -2.35 28.21 -10.67
CA ASP A 252 -0.95 27.79 -10.61
C ASP A 252 -0.38 27.43 -11.99
N PHE A 253 -1.20 26.86 -12.89
CA PHE A 253 -0.77 26.41 -14.22
C PHE A 253 -1.41 27.20 -15.38
N GLY A 254 -2.23 28.22 -15.08
CA GLY A 254 -2.92 29.01 -16.10
C GLY A 254 -4.18 28.37 -16.68
N GLN A 255 -4.35 27.07 -16.51
CA GLN A 255 -5.50 26.26 -16.96
C GLN A 255 -5.70 25.03 -16.07
N TRP A 256 -6.93 24.52 -16.03
CA TRP A 256 -7.24 23.31 -15.23
C TRP A 256 -6.89 22.00 -15.94
N ASN A 257 -6.76 22.03 -17.26
CA ASN A 257 -6.57 20.84 -18.12
C ASN A 257 -5.11 20.61 -18.52
N THR A 258 -4.19 20.94 -17.63
CA THR A 258 -2.76 20.69 -17.82
C THR A 258 -2.47 19.18 -17.74
N PRO A 259 -1.80 18.58 -18.74
CA PRO A 259 -1.40 17.18 -18.71
C PRO A 259 -0.44 16.88 -17.56
N TRP A 260 -0.48 15.65 -17.04
CA TRP A 260 0.34 15.23 -15.89
C TRP A 260 1.84 15.43 -16.10
N GLY A 261 2.37 15.15 -17.28
CA GLY A 261 3.78 15.30 -17.60
C GLY A 261 4.27 16.76 -17.71
N GLU A 262 3.35 17.74 -17.71
CA GLU A 262 3.69 19.17 -17.64
C GLU A 262 3.68 19.69 -16.19
N VAL A 263 3.15 18.90 -15.26
CA VAL A 263 3.00 19.25 -13.84
C VAL A 263 4.04 18.53 -12.98
N ASN A 264 4.44 17.31 -13.38
CA ASN A 264 5.31 16.41 -12.61
C ASN A 264 6.62 16.12 -13.34
#